data_0b286e08667b8551c6138ce8eecf6a68
#
_entry.id   0b286e08667b8551c6138ce8eecf6a68
#
_cell.length_a   1.000
_cell.length_b   1.000
_cell.length_c   1.000
_cell.angle_alpha   90.00
_cell.angle_beta   90.00
_cell.angle_gamma   90.00
#
_symmetry.space_group_name_H-M   'P 1'
#
loop_
_entity.id
_entity.type
_entity.pdbx_description
1 polymer ?
#
loop_
_entity_poly.entity_id
_entity_poly.type
_entity_poly.pdbx_seq_one_letter_code
_entity_poly.pdbx_strand_id
1 'polypeptide(L)'
;LMSLAGIEGVVVCSYYPIFPSGPTTLIDLFKWISEGEPERLSTYGMSMRATVGIHPRSIPESGLKQVLDHMLALFDNELAYGLGEVGIESNSKTEDKVFRQQLRIANEYPVPIIVHTSRLNKPQMLDSTFKILDEENVDYGKVIIDHLSPELVPKVRAKGAWAGITVQPGKLTPKDVCDAVSANGPEGIVVNSNLSDAPSDPLTLPKVARAMDASGMSGRDVELVTYSNIRRLFTM
;
A
#
# COMPACT_ATOMS: atom_id res chain seq x y z
N LEU A 1 -19.96 1.33 -9.45
CA LEU A 1 -19.78 -0.13 -9.49
C LEU A 1 -19.24 -0.65 -8.16
N MET A 2 -18.12 -0.12 -7.66
CA MET A 2 -17.49 -0.56 -6.40
C MET A 2 -18.44 -0.43 -5.21
N SER A 3 -19.05 0.73 -5.01
CA SER A 3 -20.04 0.97 -3.94
C SER A 3 -21.24 0.01 -4.04
N LEU A 4 -21.78 -0.22 -5.26
CA LEU A 4 -22.87 -1.19 -5.48
C LEU A 4 -22.46 -2.64 -5.17
N ALA A 5 -21.18 -2.94 -5.18
CA ALA A 5 -20.64 -4.25 -4.83
C ALA A 5 -20.25 -4.38 -3.34
N GLY A 6 -20.61 -3.40 -2.51
CA GLY A 6 -20.38 -3.41 -1.08
C GLY A 6 -19.01 -2.90 -0.63
N ILE A 7 -18.24 -2.25 -1.51
CA ILE A 7 -16.98 -1.60 -1.11
C ILE A 7 -17.31 -0.27 -0.45
N GLU A 8 -17.01 -0.14 0.83
CA GLU A 8 -17.34 1.02 1.67
C GLU A 8 -16.22 2.09 1.66
N GLY A 9 -14.99 1.66 1.38
CA GLY A 9 -13.86 2.58 1.35
C GLY A 9 -12.66 2.05 0.60
N VAL A 10 -11.73 2.96 0.30
CA VAL A 10 -10.49 2.64 -0.40
C VAL A 10 -9.30 3.39 0.20
N VAL A 11 -8.15 2.73 0.22
CA VAL A 11 -6.85 3.38 0.41
C VAL A 11 -6.23 3.56 -0.97
N VAL A 12 -5.90 4.79 -1.31
CA VAL A 12 -5.33 5.14 -2.63
C VAL A 12 -3.89 5.59 -2.44
N CYS A 13 -2.97 4.84 -3.01
CA CYS A 13 -1.55 5.17 -2.99
C CYS A 13 -1.20 6.12 -4.14
N SER A 14 -0.30 7.06 -3.88
CA SER A 14 0.30 7.84 -4.96
C SER A 14 1.27 6.96 -5.76
N TYR A 15 0.97 6.81 -7.03
CA TYR A 15 1.83 6.12 -7.98
C TYR A 15 1.77 6.82 -9.34
N TYR A 16 2.94 7.09 -9.91
CA TYR A 16 3.06 7.61 -11.26
C TYR A 16 3.93 6.66 -12.09
N PRO A 17 3.48 6.18 -13.25
CA PRO A 17 4.10 5.02 -13.92
C PRO A 17 5.39 5.31 -14.68
N ILE A 18 5.89 6.55 -14.67
CA ILE A 18 7.14 6.96 -15.30
C ILE A 18 7.96 7.85 -14.37
N PHE A 19 9.25 8.05 -14.68
CA PHE A 19 10.11 9.01 -14.00
C PHE A 19 9.70 10.44 -14.37
N PRO A 20 9.23 11.27 -13.41
CA PRO A 20 8.88 12.65 -13.68
C PRO A 20 10.11 13.51 -13.94
N SER A 21 10.04 14.40 -14.93
CA SER A 21 11.13 15.35 -15.23
C SER A 21 11.32 16.42 -14.15
N GLY A 22 10.32 16.63 -13.29
CA GLY A 22 10.37 17.60 -12.21
C GLY A 22 9.35 17.33 -11.12
N PRO A 23 9.30 18.19 -10.08
CA PRO A 23 8.51 17.95 -8.87
C PRO A 23 7.00 18.12 -9.08
N THR A 24 6.56 18.98 -10.01
CA THR A 24 5.16 19.37 -10.17
C THR A 24 4.24 18.19 -10.47
N THR A 25 4.71 17.22 -11.25
CA THR A 25 3.92 16.02 -11.57
C THR A 25 3.48 15.27 -10.31
N LEU A 26 4.39 15.04 -9.37
CA LEU A 26 4.05 14.36 -8.12
C LEU A 26 3.26 15.25 -7.17
N ILE A 27 3.58 16.52 -7.11
CA ILE A 27 2.85 17.50 -6.29
C ILE A 27 1.39 17.60 -6.75
N ASP A 28 1.14 17.70 -8.05
CA ASP A 28 -0.23 17.75 -8.59
C ASP A 28 -0.98 16.42 -8.39
N LEU A 29 -0.30 15.28 -8.53
CA LEU A 29 -0.87 13.98 -8.20
C LEU A 29 -1.27 13.90 -6.73
N PHE A 30 -0.38 14.31 -5.81
CA PHE A 30 -0.64 14.30 -4.38
C PHE A 30 -1.85 15.16 -4.02
N LYS A 31 -1.92 16.40 -4.53
CA LYS A 31 -3.07 17.28 -4.36
C LYS A 31 -4.35 16.63 -4.85
N TRP A 32 -4.33 16.06 -6.05
CA TRP A 32 -5.52 15.43 -6.61
C TRP A 32 -6.05 14.31 -5.75
N ILE A 33 -5.19 13.36 -5.34
CA ILE A 33 -5.64 12.21 -4.54
C ILE A 33 -5.97 12.56 -3.09
N SER A 34 -5.38 13.61 -2.52
CA SER A 34 -5.62 13.99 -1.13
C SER A 34 -6.76 15.01 -0.95
N GLU A 35 -7.05 15.84 -1.96
CA GLU A 35 -8.04 16.89 -1.87
C GLU A 35 -9.28 16.60 -2.75
N GLY A 36 -9.09 16.31 -4.04
CA GLY A 36 -10.20 16.18 -4.99
C GLY A 36 -10.91 14.82 -4.97
N GLU A 37 -10.16 13.73 -4.92
CA GLU A 37 -10.73 12.38 -5.00
C GLU A 37 -11.55 11.96 -3.77
N PRO A 38 -11.18 12.31 -2.53
CA PRO A 38 -12.01 12.00 -1.37
C PRO A 38 -13.42 12.60 -1.47
N GLU A 39 -13.55 13.87 -1.89
CA GLU A 39 -14.83 14.52 -2.11
C GLU A 39 -15.62 13.81 -3.21
N ARG A 40 -14.99 13.51 -4.35
CA ARG A 40 -15.63 12.80 -5.46
C ARG A 40 -16.14 11.42 -5.03
N LEU A 41 -15.38 10.63 -4.27
CA LEU A 41 -15.80 9.29 -3.83
C LEU A 41 -16.90 9.36 -2.77
N SER A 42 -16.93 10.38 -1.93
CA SER A 42 -17.98 10.56 -0.92
C SER A 42 -19.37 10.71 -1.55
N THR A 43 -19.47 11.28 -2.77
CA THR A 43 -20.74 11.37 -3.51
C THR A 43 -21.32 10.02 -3.89
N TYR A 44 -20.50 8.96 -3.89
CA TYR A 44 -20.91 7.57 -4.12
C TYR A 44 -21.04 6.76 -2.84
N GLY A 45 -21.00 7.42 -1.67
CA GLY A 45 -21.09 6.76 -0.36
C GLY A 45 -19.85 5.96 0.01
N MET A 46 -18.68 6.28 -0.56
CA MET A 46 -17.41 5.61 -0.27
C MET A 46 -16.46 6.54 0.47
N SER A 47 -15.81 6.03 1.50
CA SER A 47 -14.69 6.72 2.16
C SER A 47 -13.37 6.52 1.40
N MET A 48 -12.46 7.49 1.52
CA MET A 48 -11.12 7.38 0.94
C MET A 48 -10.05 7.87 1.93
N ARG A 49 -8.93 7.16 1.94
CA ARG A 49 -7.69 7.62 2.59
C ARG A 49 -6.57 7.67 1.55
N ALA A 50 -6.00 8.85 1.35
CA ALA A 50 -4.86 9.02 0.47
C ALA A 50 -3.56 8.72 1.21
N THR A 51 -2.65 7.97 0.56
CA THR A 51 -1.26 7.88 0.98
C THR A 51 -0.37 8.56 -0.04
N VAL A 52 0.60 9.32 0.41
CA VAL A 52 1.54 10.05 -0.43
C VAL A 52 2.94 9.47 -0.29
N GLY A 53 3.63 9.32 -1.41
CA GLY A 53 4.96 8.73 -1.43
C GLY A 53 5.60 8.81 -2.81
N ILE A 54 6.92 8.79 -2.84
CA ILE A 54 7.71 8.71 -4.07
C ILE A 54 8.06 7.25 -4.29
N HIS A 55 7.33 6.60 -5.18
CA HIS A 55 7.60 5.22 -5.58
C HIS A 55 8.98 5.12 -6.24
N PRO A 56 9.74 4.01 -6.08
CA PRO A 56 11.08 3.88 -6.67
C PRO A 56 11.12 4.06 -8.19
N ARG A 57 10.01 3.77 -8.89
CA ARG A 57 9.86 4.01 -10.34
C ARG A 57 9.35 5.41 -10.71
N SER A 58 9.17 6.30 -9.72
CA SER A 58 8.63 7.65 -9.91
C SER A 58 9.52 8.72 -9.26
N ILE A 59 10.78 8.41 -9.01
CA ILE A 59 11.73 9.37 -8.46
C ILE A 59 11.94 10.49 -9.49
N PRO A 60 11.67 11.78 -9.16
CA PRO A 60 11.80 12.87 -10.10
C PRO A 60 13.27 13.15 -10.42
N GLU A 61 13.57 13.51 -11.68
CA GLU A 61 14.92 13.87 -12.13
C GLU A 61 15.48 15.11 -11.41
N SER A 62 14.60 15.98 -10.95
CA SER A 62 14.96 17.20 -10.22
C SER A 62 13.87 17.57 -9.20
N GLY A 63 14.19 18.48 -8.26
CA GLY A 63 13.21 19.01 -7.33
C GLY A 63 12.73 18.06 -6.24
N LEU A 64 13.48 17.00 -5.92
CA LEU A 64 13.13 16.03 -4.88
C LEU A 64 12.75 16.72 -3.56
N LYS A 65 13.55 17.73 -3.13
CA LYS A 65 13.25 18.47 -1.91
C LYS A 65 11.85 19.11 -1.92
N GLN A 66 11.45 19.69 -3.05
CA GLN A 66 10.12 20.32 -3.18
C GLN A 66 8.99 19.30 -3.00
N VAL A 67 9.16 18.07 -3.53
CA VAL A 67 8.18 16.99 -3.33
C VAL A 67 8.13 16.57 -1.86
N LEU A 68 9.27 16.40 -1.20
CA LEU A 68 9.33 16.05 0.23
C LEU A 68 8.74 17.14 1.12
N ASP A 69 9.04 18.42 0.85
CA ASP A 69 8.45 19.56 1.57
C ASP A 69 6.92 19.59 1.41
N HIS A 70 6.42 19.24 0.21
CA HIS A 70 4.98 19.17 -0.02
C HIS A 70 4.31 17.99 0.71
N MET A 71 4.99 16.85 0.78
CA MET A 71 4.52 15.70 1.59
C MET A 71 4.38 16.08 3.07
N LEU A 72 5.37 16.78 3.63
CA LEU A 72 5.30 17.29 5.00
C LEU A 72 4.06 18.19 5.19
N ALA A 73 3.83 19.13 4.28
CA ALA A 73 2.66 20.00 4.35
C ALA A 73 1.33 19.25 4.29
N LEU A 74 1.26 18.12 3.56
CA LEU A 74 0.05 17.30 3.51
C LEU A 74 -0.18 16.53 4.82
N PHE A 75 0.87 16.07 5.49
CA PHE A 75 0.77 15.45 6.82
C PHE A 75 0.40 16.49 7.89
N ASP A 76 1.03 17.66 7.88
CA ASP A 76 0.73 18.77 8.81
C ASP A 76 -0.73 19.24 8.74
N ASN A 77 -1.33 19.17 7.56
CA ASN A 77 -2.73 19.57 7.33
C ASN A 77 -3.72 18.38 7.38
N GLU A 78 -3.29 17.19 7.77
CA GLU A 78 -4.12 15.98 7.86
C GLU A 78 -4.82 15.60 6.53
N LEU A 79 -4.20 15.96 5.40
CA LEU A 79 -4.69 15.65 4.06
C LEU A 79 -4.14 14.31 3.52
N ALA A 80 -3.01 13.85 4.05
CA ALA A 80 -2.45 12.52 3.78
C ALA A 80 -2.55 11.64 5.04
N TYR A 81 -3.01 10.41 4.86
CA TYR A 81 -3.29 9.46 5.93
C TYR A 81 -2.27 8.34 6.04
N GLY A 82 -1.25 8.33 5.22
CA GLY A 82 -0.18 7.35 5.21
C GLY A 82 0.94 7.71 4.26
N LEU A 83 2.09 7.10 4.47
CA LEU A 83 3.20 7.12 3.52
C LEU A 83 3.03 5.95 2.54
N GLY A 84 2.98 6.22 1.24
CA GLY A 84 2.94 5.13 0.25
C GLY A 84 2.41 5.55 -1.14
N GLU A 85 2.82 4.82 -2.13
CA GLU A 85 3.65 3.61 -2.13
C GLU A 85 5.15 3.98 -2.18
N VAL A 86 5.97 3.42 -1.29
CA VAL A 86 7.41 3.70 -1.19
C VAL A 86 8.21 2.41 -1.18
N GLY A 87 9.53 2.47 -1.31
CA GLY A 87 10.37 1.27 -1.25
C GLY A 87 11.57 1.31 -2.19
N ILE A 88 12.04 0.11 -2.55
CA ILE A 88 13.16 -0.11 -3.47
C ILE A 88 12.78 -1.11 -4.56
N GLU A 89 13.21 -0.88 -5.80
CA GLU A 89 12.98 -1.76 -6.95
C GLU A 89 14.27 -2.45 -7.40
N SER A 90 15.36 -1.69 -7.55
CA SER A 90 16.67 -2.17 -8.02
C SER A 90 17.76 -2.15 -6.95
N ASN A 91 17.43 -1.65 -5.76
CA ASN A 91 18.40 -1.44 -4.68
C ASN A 91 19.51 -0.45 -5.04
N SER A 92 19.21 0.55 -5.88
CA SER A 92 20.12 1.60 -6.24
C SER A 92 20.36 2.58 -5.07
N LYS A 93 21.51 3.25 -5.06
CA LYS A 93 21.82 4.28 -4.04
C LYS A 93 20.78 5.42 -4.01
N THR A 94 20.20 5.74 -5.16
CA THR A 94 19.16 6.77 -5.26
C THR A 94 17.88 6.32 -4.60
N GLU A 95 17.42 5.09 -4.89
CA GLU A 95 16.23 4.52 -4.25
C GLU A 95 16.41 4.42 -2.73
N ASP A 96 17.54 3.88 -2.26
CA ASP A 96 17.87 3.79 -0.83
C ASP A 96 17.79 5.17 -0.16
N LYS A 97 18.44 6.18 -0.73
CA LYS A 97 18.42 7.55 -0.21
C LYS A 97 17.00 8.12 -0.13
N VAL A 98 16.23 8.01 -1.22
CA VAL A 98 14.87 8.55 -1.30
C VAL A 98 13.93 7.82 -0.35
N PHE A 99 14.06 6.51 -0.24
CA PHE A 99 13.25 5.71 0.68
C PHE A 99 13.51 6.11 2.13
N ARG A 100 14.79 6.20 2.56
CA ARG A 100 15.16 6.66 3.92
C ARG A 100 14.64 8.05 4.24
N GLN A 101 14.73 9.00 3.31
CA GLN A 101 14.23 10.35 3.54
C GLN A 101 12.72 10.36 3.81
N GLN A 102 11.97 9.53 3.11
CA GLN A 102 10.53 9.40 3.30
C GLN A 102 10.17 8.69 4.62
N LEU A 103 10.93 7.64 4.99
CA LEU A 103 10.74 6.96 6.29
C LEU A 103 10.97 7.91 7.47
N ARG A 104 11.99 8.78 7.38
CA ARG A 104 12.24 9.79 8.42
C ARG A 104 11.08 10.77 8.56
N ILE A 105 10.47 11.19 7.45
CA ILE A 105 9.25 11.99 7.48
C ILE A 105 8.14 11.21 8.19
N ALA A 106 7.85 9.97 7.77
CA ALA A 106 6.77 9.18 8.34
C ALA A 106 6.98 8.87 9.84
N ASN A 107 8.21 8.79 10.32
CA ASN A 107 8.50 8.56 11.74
C ASN A 107 8.10 9.75 12.63
N GLU A 108 7.93 10.95 12.06
CA GLU A 108 7.45 12.14 12.79
C GLU A 108 5.92 12.15 12.93
N TYR A 109 5.21 11.28 12.22
CA TYR A 109 3.74 11.21 12.19
C TYR A 109 3.23 9.80 12.57
N PRO A 110 2.06 9.69 13.23
CA PRO A 110 1.46 8.39 13.59
C PRO A 110 0.75 7.73 12.40
N VAL A 111 1.37 7.70 11.23
CA VAL A 111 0.75 7.22 9.98
C VAL A 111 1.24 5.82 9.58
N PRO A 112 0.40 5.01 8.91
CA PRO A 112 0.83 3.76 8.31
C PRO A 112 1.72 3.98 7.08
N ILE A 113 2.53 2.96 6.78
CA ILE A 113 3.48 2.97 5.67
C ILE A 113 3.17 1.78 4.75
N ILE A 114 2.96 2.04 3.46
CA ILE A 114 2.80 1.00 2.44
C ILE A 114 4.09 0.89 1.63
N VAL A 115 4.75 -0.26 1.78
CA VAL A 115 6.05 -0.53 1.17
C VAL A 115 5.89 -1.47 -0.01
N HIS A 116 6.25 -0.98 -1.19
CA HIS A 116 6.34 -1.76 -2.41
C HIS A 116 7.44 -2.84 -2.32
N THR A 117 7.17 -4.03 -2.85
CA THR A 117 8.20 -5.05 -3.06
C THR A 117 8.51 -5.23 -4.54
N SER A 118 9.80 -5.30 -4.84
CA SER A 118 10.30 -5.53 -6.20
C SER A 118 9.69 -6.79 -6.85
N ARG A 119 9.52 -6.74 -8.18
CA ARG A 119 9.08 -7.89 -8.97
C ARG A 119 10.18 -8.95 -9.14
N LEU A 120 11.44 -8.53 -9.06
CA LEU A 120 12.61 -9.39 -9.23
C LEU A 120 13.28 -9.67 -7.89
N ASN A 121 13.76 -10.90 -7.72
CA ASN A 121 14.51 -11.32 -6.53
C ASN A 121 13.81 -10.93 -5.20
N LYS A 122 12.49 -11.14 -5.14
CA LYS A 122 11.67 -10.73 -3.99
C LYS A 122 12.28 -11.06 -2.62
N PRO A 123 12.78 -12.29 -2.35
CA PRO A 123 13.32 -12.60 -1.03
C PRO A 123 14.51 -11.71 -0.64
N GLN A 124 15.45 -11.49 -1.56
CA GLN A 124 16.64 -10.65 -1.32
C GLN A 124 16.27 -9.17 -1.20
N MET A 125 15.34 -8.71 -2.04
CA MET A 125 14.85 -7.32 -1.98
C MET A 125 14.08 -7.06 -0.69
N LEU A 126 13.31 -8.02 -0.21
CA LEU A 126 12.64 -7.95 1.09
C LEU A 126 13.66 -7.86 2.24
N ASP A 127 14.76 -8.61 2.18
CA ASP A 127 15.83 -8.50 3.18
C ASP A 127 16.49 -7.12 3.17
N SER A 128 16.74 -6.56 1.98
CA SER A 128 17.24 -5.18 1.85
C SER A 128 16.24 -4.16 2.39
N THR A 129 14.96 -4.34 2.12
CA THR A 129 13.88 -3.49 2.66
C THR A 129 13.86 -3.55 4.18
N PHE A 130 13.88 -4.74 4.79
CA PHE A 130 13.92 -4.89 6.24
C PHE A 130 15.14 -4.23 6.87
N LYS A 131 16.31 -4.38 6.24
CA LYS A 131 17.53 -3.72 6.71
C LYS A 131 17.34 -2.19 6.77
N ILE A 132 16.75 -1.58 5.74
CA ILE A 132 16.49 -0.14 5.71
C ILE A 132 15.48 0.25 6.81
N LEU A 133 14.39 -0.50 6.96
CA LEU A 133 13.37 -0.25 7.98
C LEU A 133 13.95 -0.38 9.41
N ASP A 134 14.80 -1.39 9.65
CA ASP A 134 15.50 -1.58 10.94
C ASP A 134 16.45 -0.41 11.23
N GLU A 135 17.25 0.02 10.24
CA GLU A 135 18.22 1.12 10.38
C GLU A 135 17.53 2.49 10.58
N GLU A 136 16.35 2.70 10.02
CA GLU A 136 15.54 3.92 10.22
C GLU A 136 14.59 3.81 11.44
N ASN A 137 14.67 2.73 12.22
CA ASN A 137 13.86 2.49 13.43
C ASN A 137 12.35 2.61 13.21
N VAL A 138 11.84 2.04 12.10
CA VAL A 138 10.44 2.10 11.75
C VAL A 138 9.61 1.14 12.61
N ASP A 139 8.45 1.60 13.10
CA ASP A 139 7.48 0.75 13.80
C ASP A 139 6.80 -0.21 12.82
N TYR A 140 7.18 -1.47 12.84
CA TYR A 140 6.61 -2.51 11.99
C TYR A 140 5.09 -2.70 12.14
N GLY A 141 4.53 -2.39 13.29
CA GLY A 141 3.09 -2.43 13.53
C GLY A 141 2.29 -1.49 12.61
N LYS A 142 2.96 -0.50 12.00
CA LYS A 142 2.39 0.44 11.02
C LYS A 142 2.76 0.14 9.57
N VAL A 143 3.56 -0.90 9.29
CA VAL A 143 4.09 -1.18 7.95
C VAL A 143 3.28 -2.28 7.27
N ILE A 144 2.78 -1.98 6.07
CA ILE A 144 2.28 -2.97 5.12
C ILE A 144 3.39 -3.23 4.11
N ILE A 145 3.86 -4.46 4.03
CA ILE A 145 4.74 -4.92 2.95
C ILE A 145 3.84 -5.47 1.84
N ASP A 146 3.75 -4.72 0.75
CA ASP A 146 2.79 -5.02 -0.33
C ASP A 146 3.39 -5.88 -1.46
N HIS A 147 2.50 -6.39 -2.32
CA HIS A 147 2.82 -7.26 -3.45
C HIS A 147 3.56 -8.54 -3.08
N LEU A 148 3.29 -9.08 -1.88
CA LEU A 148 3.94 -10.31 -1.43
C LEU A 148 3.50 -11.52 -2.25
N SER A 149 4.42 -12.45 -2.41
CA SER A 149 4.08 -13.83 -2.73
C SER A 149 3.77 -14.59 -1.43
N PRO A 150 2.84 -15.58 -1.48
CA PRO A 150 2.30 -16.24 -0.27
C PRO A 150 3.37 -16.85 0.65
N GLU A 151 4.47 -17.36 0.11
CA GLU A 151 5.57 -17.94 0.86
C GLU A 151 6.35 -16.94 1.72
N LEU A 152 6.24 -15.63 1.45
CA LEU A 152 6.90 -14.58 2.21
C LEU A 152 6.04 -14.02 3.35
N VAL A 153 4.75 -14.36 3.41
CA VAL A 153 3.83 -13.92 4.46
C VAL A 153 4.35 -14.23 5.87
N PRO A 154 4.82 -15.45 6.19
CA PRO A 154 5.35 -15.75 7.52
C PRO A 154 6.55 -14.86 7.90
N LYS A 155 7.44 -14.58 6.94
CA LYS A 155 8.63 -13.77 7.15
C LYS A 155 8.28 -12.31 7.51
N VAL A 156 7.29 -11.73 6.82
CA VAL A 156 6.80 -10.38 7.08
C VAL A 156 6.10 -10.31 8.43
N ARG A 157 5.23 -11.26 8.73
CA ARG A 157 4.50 -11.31 10.01
C ARG A 157 5.43 -11.53 11.21
N ALA A 158 6.50 -12.28 11.05
CA ALA A 158 7.51 -12.48 12.10
C ALA A 158 8.22 -11.17 12.50
N LYS A 159 8.26 -10.18 11.61
CA LYS A 159 8.74 -8.81 11.91
C LYS A 159 7.67 -7.93 12.60
N GLY A 160 6.43 -8.39 12.71
CA GLY A 160 5.31 -7.61 13.21
C GLY A 160 4.64 -6.72 12.15
N ALA A 161 5.05 -6.83 10.89
CA ALA A 161 4.46 -6.09 9.78
C ALA A 161 3.21 -6.77 9.21
N TRP A 162 2.43 -6.02 8.45
CA TRP A 162 1.25 -6.49 7.73
C TRP A 162 1.63 -6.99 6.34
N ALA A 163 1.03 -8.10 5.95
CA ALA A 163 1.28 -8.76 4.67
C ALA A 163 0.25 -8.29 3.62
N GLY A 164 0.68 -7.52 2.63
CA GLY A 164 -0.14 -7.07 1.51
C GLY A 164 -0.15 -8.08 0.37
N ILE A 165 -1.32 -8.59 0.03
CA ILE A 165 -1.53 -9.55 -1.06
C ILE A 165 -2.28 -8.88 -2.20
N THR A 166 -1.64 -8.81 -3.36
CA THR A 166 -2.21 -8.19 -4.56
C THR A 166 -2.88 -9.22 -5.46
N VAL A 167 -4.20 -9.12 -5.59
CA VAL A 167 -4.99 -9.94 -6.51
C VAL A 167 -5.26 -9.13 -7.78
N GLN A 168 -4.60 -9.53 -8.87
CA GLN A 168 -4.62 -8.81 -10.14
C GLN A 168 -4.38 -9.79 -11.30
N PRO A 169 -4.95 -9.59 -12.49
CA PRO A 169 -4.65 -10.40 -13.66
C PRO A 169 -3.13 -10.55 -13.89
N GLY A 170 -2.65 -11.78 -14.00
CA GLY A 170 -1.22 -12.08 -14.16
C GLY A 170 -0.39 -12.06 -12.88
N LYS A 171 -1.01 -11.80 -11.71
CA LYS A 171 -0.43 -11.97 -10.38
C LYS A 171 -1.17 -13.07 -9.62
N LEU A 172 -1.60 -12.79 -8.39
CA LEU A 172 -2.34 -13.74 -7.56
C LEU A 172 -3.85 -13.71 -7.85
N THR A 173 -4.52 -14.80 -7.52
CA THR A 173 -5.96 -15.02 -7.66
C THR A 173 -6.66 -14.99 -6.29
N PRO A 174 -7.99 -14.90 -6.23
CA PRO A 174 -8.73 -15.07 -4.98
C PRO A 174 -8.42 -16.40 -4.26
N LYS A 175 -8.14 -17.47 -5.01
CA LYS A 175 -7.75 -18.77 -4.43
C LYS A 175 -6.41 -18.68 -3.69
N ASP A 176 -5.43 -17.96 -4.24
CA ASP A 176 -4.12 -17.80 -3.59
C ASP A 176 -4.25 -17.05 -2.25
N VAL A 177 -5.23 -16.13 -2.13
CA VAL A 177 -5.57 -15.50 -0.84
C VAL A 177 -6.12 -16.53 0.13
N CYS A 178 -7.06 -17.39 -0.32
CA CYS A 178 -7.60 -18.46 0.54
C CYS A 178 -6.48 -19.38 1.04
N ASP A 179 -5.57 -19.79 0.17
CA ASP A 179 -4.44 -20.65 0.52
C ASP A 179 -3.50 -19.94 1.54
N ALA A 180 -3.20 -18.65 1.32
CA ALA A 180 -2.38 -17.85 2.22
C ALA A 180 -3.02 -17.69 3.61
N VAL A 181 -4.32 -17.40 3.66
CA VAL A 181 -5.08 -17.28 4.92
C VAL A 181 -5.18 -18.60 5.65
N SER A 182 -5.43 -19.72 4.92
CA SER A 182 -5.46 -21.06 5.51
C SER A 182 -4.12 -21.43 6.15
N ALA A 183 -3.02 -21.06 5.52
CA ALA A 183 -1.67 -21.39 6.00
C ALA A 183 -1.19 -20.49 7.16
N ASN A 184 -1.65 -19.24 7.22
CA ASN A 184 -1.07 -18.23 8.12
C ASN A 184 -2.08 -17.60 9.11
N GLY A 185 -3.37 -17.90 8.99
CA GLY A 185 -4.44 -17.18 9.68
C GLY A 185 -4.75 -15.81 9.02
N PRO A 186 -5.91 -15.22 9.34
CA PRO A 186 -6.40 -13.99 8.70
C PRO A 186 -5.77 -12.71 9.25
N GLU A 187 -5.28 -12.72 10.50
CA GLU A 187 -4.72 -11.54 11.15
C GLU A 187 -3.46 -11.05 10.42
N GLY A 188 -3.35 -9.74 10.23
CA GLY A 188 -2.18 -9.12 9.59
C GLY A 188 -2.07 -9.38 8.09
N ILE A 189 -3.12 -9.90 7.43
CA ILE A 189 -3.20 -10.00 5.97
C ILE A 189 -4.12 -8.90 5.45
N VAL A 190 -3.66 -8.15 4.45
CA VAL A 190 -4.41 -7.10 3.74
C VAL A 190 -4.44 -7.45 2.25
N VAL A 191 -5.60 -7.33 1.62
CA VAL A 191 -5.77 -7.63 0.19
C VAL A 191 -6.04 -6.35 -0.60
N ASN A 192 -5.42 -6.23 -1.77
CA ASN A 192 -5.67 -5.11 -2.68
C ASN A 192 -5.81 -5.57 -4.14
N SER A 193 -6.38 -4.68 -4.96
CA SER A 193 -6.60 -4.87 -6.40
C SER A 193 -5.52 -4.25 -7.27
N ASN A 194 -4.65 -3.40 -6.70
CA ASN A 194 -3.62 -2.65 -7.42
C ASN A 194 -4.18 -1.95 -8.68
N LEU A 195 -5.31 -1.24 -8.52
CA LEU A 195 -5.90 -0.44 -9.60
C LEU A 195 -4.94 0.70 -9.98
N SER A 196 -4.31 0.59 -11.14
CA SER A 196 -3.35 1.57 -11.65
C SER A 196 -3.27 1.52 -13.19
N ASP A 197 -2.08 1.69 -13.76
CA ASP A 197 -1.77 1.64 -15.19
C ASP A 197 -1.86 0.24 -15.83
N ALA A 198 -1.87 -0.82 -15.01
CA ALA A 198 -1.99 -2.20 -15.47
C ALA A 198 -3.45 -2.71 -15.41
N PRO A 199 -3.80 -3.73 -16.22
CA PRO A 199 -5.12 -4.37 -16.12
C PRO A 199 -5.41 -4.82 -14.69
N SER A 200 -6.53 -4.38 -14.14
CA SER A 200 -6.95 -4.64 -12.76
C SER A 200 -8.47 -4.79 -12.69
N ASP A 201 -8.94 -5.44 -11.64
CA ASP A 201 -10.37 -5.70 -11.45
C ASP A 201 -10.88 -4.88 -10.24
N PRO A 202 -11.77 -3.89 -10.46
CA PRO A 202 -12.36 -3.12 -9.37
C PRO A 202 -13.23 -3.94 -8.41
N LEU A 203 -13.60 -5.16 -8.80
CA LEU A 203 -14.38 -6.09 -7.99
C LEU A 203 -13.51 -7.19 -7.34
N THR A 204 -12.21 -7.01 -7.29
CA THR A 204 -11.27 -7.97 -6.67
C THR A 204 -11.70 -8.32 -5.24
N LEU A 205 -11.95 -7.34 -4.40
CA LEU A 205 -12.23 -7.56 -2.98
C LEU A 205 -13.54 -8.35 -2.75
N PRO A 206 -14.68 -8.00 -3.38
CA PRO A 206 -15.88 -8.84 -3.36
C PRO A 206 -15.67 -10.27 -3.87
N LYS A 207 -14.82 -10.45 -4.89
CA LYS A 207 -14.48 -11.79 -5.42
C LYS A 207 -13.65 -12.60 -4.43
N VAL A 208 -12.71 -11.95 -3.72
CA VAL A 208 -11.94 -12.58 -2.64
C VAL A 208 -12.87 -13.00 -1.51
N ALA A 209 -13.75 -12.11 -1.02
CA ALA A 209 -14.72 -12.43 0.02
C ALA A 209 -15.56 -13.66 -0.35
N ARG A 210 -16.11 -13.67 -1.56
CA ARG A 210 -16.89 -14.82 -2.08
C ARG A 210 -16.08 -16.11 -2.17
N ALA A 211 -14.81 -16.03 -2.58
CA ALA A 211 -13.94 -17.20 -2.66
C ALA A 211 -13.62 -17.78 -1.28
N MET A 212 -13.38 -16.92 -0.29
CA MET A 212 -13.16 -17.31 1.10
C MET A 212 -14.41 -17.99 1.69
N ASP A 213 -15.60 -17.43 1.50
CA ASP A 213 -16.87 -18.05 1.90
C ASP A 213 -17.06 -19.42 1.25
N ALA A 214 -16.85 -19.51 -0.06
CA ALA A 214 -16.97 -20.77 -0.81
C ALA A 214 -15.94 -21.83 -0.38
N SER A 215 -14.81 -21.40 0.19
CA SER A 215 -13.78 -22.28 0.78
C SER A 215 -14.10 -22.71 2.22
N GLY A 216 -15.23 -22.26 2.79
CA GLY A 216 -15.67 -22.62 4.14
C GLY A 216 -14.96 -21.84 5.25
N MET A 217 -14.34 -20.70 4.95
CA MET A 217 -13.77 -19.81 5.96
C MET A 217 -14.86 -19.13 6.75
N SER A 218 -14.57 -18.81 8.02
CA SER A 218 -15.56 -18.14 8.88
C SER A 218 -15.84 -16.71 8.37
N GLY A 219 -17.07 -16.21 8.59
CA GLY A 219 -17.40 -14.82 8.27
C GLY A 219 -16.48 -13.81 8.97
N ARG A 220 -15.96 -14.17 10.17
CA ARG A 220 -14.95 -13.38 10.89
C ARG A 220 -13.63 -13.30 10.10
N ASP A 221 -13.17 -14.40 9.54
CA ASP A 221 -11.91 -14.41 8.77
C ASP A 221 -12.05 -13.59 7.49
N VAL A 222 -13.20 -13.71 6.81
CA VAL A 222 -13.54 -12.89 5.65
C VAL A 222 -13.51 -11.40 6.01
N GLU A 223 -14.21 -11.02 7.09
CA GLU A 223 -14.26 -9.62 7.57
C GLU A 223 -12.85 -9.09 7.94
N LEU A 224 -12.03 -9.91 8.63
CA LEU A 224 -10.67 -9.50 8.97
C LEU A 224 -9.85 -9.14 7.73
N VAL A 225 -9.81 -10.03 6.75
CA VAL A 225 -8.96 -9.89 5.56
C VAL A 225 -9.45 -8.79 4.62
N THR A 226 -10.77 -8.64 4.47
CA THR A 226 -11.37 -7.72 3.48
C THR A 226 -11.75 -6.35 4.04
N TYR A 227 -11.72 -6.17 5.37
CA TYR A 227 -12.23 -4.96 6.01
C TYR A 227 -11.48 -4.57 7.28
N SER A 228 -11.54 -5.40 8.34
CA SER A 228 -11.12 -4.96 9.68
C SER A 228 -9.61 -4.72 9.79
N ASN A 229 -8.78 -5.50 9.10
CA ASN A 229 -7.32 -5.35 9.14
C ASN A 229 -6.88 -3.99 8.60
N ILE A 230 -7.36 -3.58 7.43
CA ILE A 230 -6.99 -2.29 6.84
C ILE A 230 -7.55 -1.11 7.65
N ARG A 231 -8.76 -1.25 8.21
CA ARG A 231 -9.36 -0.21 9.05
C ARG A 231 -8.60 0.06 10.34
N ARG A 232 -7.97 -0.96 10.93
CA ARG A 232 -7.12 -0.77 12.13
C ARG A 232 -5.93 0.14 11.83
N LEU A 233 -5.40 0.07 10.62
CA LEU A 233 -4.25 0.90 10.21
C LEU A 233 -4.66 2.32 9.83
N PHE A 234 -5.75 2.48 9.10
CA PHE A 234 -6.11 3.75 8.48
C PHE A 234 -7.24 4.51 9.17
N THR A 235 -7.80 4.01 10.24
CA THR A 235 -8.89 4.68 10.98
C THR A 235 -9.99 5.22 10.05
N MET A 236 -10.64 4.31 9.32
CA MET A 236 -11.73 4.65 8.36
C MET A 236 -13.12 4.43 8.99
#